data_6a84e73cc5fe41fab7a5c8032b17cba5
#
_entry.id   6a84e73cc5fe41fab7a5c8032b17cba5
#
_cell.length_a   1.000
_cell.length_b   1.000
_cell.length_c   1.000
_cell.angle_alpha   90.00
_cell.angle_beta   90.00
_cell.angle_gamma   90.00
#
_symmetry.space_group_name_H-M   'P 1'
#
loop_
_entity.id
_entity.type
_entity.pdbx_description
1 polymer ?
#
loop_
_entity_poly.entity_id
_entity_poly.type
_entity_poly.pdbx_seq_one_letter_code
_entity_poly.pdbx_strand_id
1 'polypeptide(L)'
;MEIVSEDVAWQNFERLAAFIFEKNDFRVTVNTVKTDHKKRRQYDIIARRSNQTFLVECKKWAGSRNRLSALKKAVEQHTERTAFYNTITREDAIPLLVTLVEEEIQCYEGVPLVPVLRLNAFIHELDKDADRNSFRDYEDDMDIPDDVPWPEKE
;
A
#
# COMPACT_ATOMS: atom_id res chain seq x y z
N MET A 1 4.06 -34.99 4.26
CA MET A 1 3.35 -33.75 3.94
C MET A 1 2.91 -33.10 5.24
N GLU A 2 3.52 -32.01 5.59
CA GLU A 2 3.19 -31.32 6.83
C GLU A 2 1.87 -30.56 6.67
N ILE A 3 0.95 -30.80 7.58
CA ILE A 3 -0.28 -30.02 7.68
C ILE A 3 0.07 -28.75 8.43
N VAL A 4 0.21 -27.66 7.69
CA VAL A 4 0.45 -26.35 8.29
C VAL A 4 -0.88 -25.86 8.85
N SER A 5 -0.93 -25.50 10.14
CA SER A 5 -2.13 -24.91 10.73
C SER A 5 -2.46 -23.58 10.03
N GLU A 6 -3.74 -23.19 10.07
CA GLU A 6 -4.17 -21.91 9.49
C GLU A 6 -3.40 -20.74 10.08
N ASP A 7 -3.06 -20.78 11.36
CA ASP A 7 -2.30 -19.72 12.03
C ASP A 7 -0.89 -19.60 11.46
N VAL A 8 -0.24 -20.73 11.14
CA VAL A 8 1.10 -20.71 10.54
C VAL A 8 1.03 -20.18 9.11
N ALA A 9 0.02 -20.58 8.33
CA ALA A 9 -0.19 -20.06 6.98
C ALA A 9 -0.44 -18.55 6.99
N TRP A 10 -1.20 -18.06 7.98
CA TRP A 10 -1.47 -16.65 8.16
C TRP A 10 -0.19 -15.86 8.49
N GLN A 11 0.60 -16.35 9.45
CA GLN A 11 1.88 -15.73 9.79
C GLN A 11 2.85 -15.70 8.61
N ASN A 12 2.88 -16.79 7.83
CA ASN A 12 3.72 -16.86 6.63
C ASN A 12 3.28 -15.87 5.57
N PHE A 13 1.98 -15.63 5.44
CA PHE A 13 1.42 -14.66 4.51
C PHE A 13 1.87 -13.23 4.85
N GLU A 14 1.75 -12.83 6.12
CA GLU A 14 2.19 -11.51 6.58
C GLU A 14 3.72 -11.36 6.44
N ARG A 15 4.47 -12.39 6.79
CA ARG A 15 5.91 -12.41 6.64
C ARG A 15 6.33 -12.32 5.18
N LEU A 16 5.60 -12.98 4.30
CA LEU A 16 5.88 -12.90 2.87
C LEU A 16 5.66 -11.48 2.36
N ALA A 17 4.56 -10.85 2.75
CA ALA A 17 4.29 -9.46 2.38
C ALA A 17 5.40 -8.52 2.89
N ALA A 18 5.79 -8.67 4.15
CA ALA A 18 6.88 -7.89 4.73
C ALA A 18 8.21 -8.11 3.99
N PHE A 19 8.53 -9.35 3.68
CA PHE A 19 9.74 -9.71 2.94
C PHE A 19 9.77 -9.08 1.55
N ILE A 20 8.63 -9.05 0.86
CA ILE A 20 8.55 -8.45 -0.48
C ILE A 20 8.86 -6.94 -0.40
N PHE A 21 8.34 -6.25 0.61
CA PHE A 21 8.69 -4.84 0.82
C PHE A 21 10.18 -4.65 1.12
N GLU A 22 10.74 -5.46 2.01
CA GLU A 22 12.16 -5.39 2.36
C GLU A 22 13.05 -5.62 1.14
N LYS A 23 12.67 -6.58 0.29
CA LYS A 23 13.40 -6.87 -0.94
C LYS A 23 13.39 -5.70 -1.92
N ASN A 24 12.41 -4.82 -1.83
CA ASN A 24 12.29 -3.62 -2.63
C ASN A 24 12.80 -2.38 -1.89
N ASP A 25 13.72 -2.57 -0.96
CA ASP A 25 14.43 -1.50 -0.23
C ASP A 25 13.55 -0.69 0.72
N PHE A 26 12.42 -1.25 1.16
CA PHE A 26 11.63 -0.64 2.22
C PHE A 26 12.14 -1.07 3.59
N ARG A 27 12.12 -0.16 4.54
CA ARG A 27 12.20 -0.49 5.95
C ARG A 27 10.83 -0.92 6.43
N VAL A 28 10.77 -2.07 7.08
CA VAL A 28 9.50 -2.66 7.50
C VAL A 28 9.45 -2.79 9.01
N THR A 29 8.35 -2.34 9.61
CA THR A 29 7.99 -2.68 10.99
C THR A 29 6.67 -3.43 10.96
N VAL A 30 6.54 -4.43 11.83
CA VAL A 30 5.35 -5.28 11.86
C VAL A 30 4.65 -5.13 13.21
N ASN A 31 3.33 -5.35 13.22
CA ASN A 31 2.49 -5.33 14.42
C ASN A 31 2.72 -4.09 15.29
N THR A 32 2.79 -2.94 14.65
CA THR A 32 3.06 -1.67 15.31
C THR A 32 1.78 -1.08 15.89
N VAL A 33 1.84 -0.62 17.13
CA VAL A 33 0.72 0.01 17.81
C VAL A 33 0.99 1.50 17.95
N LYS A 34 0.02 2.31 17.59
CA LYS A 34 0.03 3.76 17.80
C LYS A 34 -1.12 4.15 18.70
N THR A 35 -0.82 4.99 19.69
CA THR A 35 -1.83 5.47 20.63
C THR A 35 -1.84 7.00 20.66
N ASP A 36 -3.03 7.56 20.81
CA ASP A 36 -3.26 8.97 21.04
C ASP A 36 -4.40 9.12 22.03
N HIS A 37 -4.09 9.61 23.22
CA HIS A 37 -5.03 9.70 24.33
C HIS A 37 -5.67 8.35 24.63
N LYS A 38 -6.97 8.21 24.32
CA LYS A 38 -7.73 6.97 24.57
C LYS A 38 -7.84 6.06 23.33
N LYS A 39 -7.36 6.52 22.18
CA LYS A 39 -7.47 5.77 20.93
C LYS A 39 -6.21 4.97 20.68
N ARG A 40 -6.38 3.75 20.24
CA ARG A 40 -5.30 2.82 19.93
C ARG A 40 -5.58 2.16 18.59
N ARG A 41 -4.56 2.15 17.71
CA ARG A 41 -4.66 1.48 16.41
C ARG A 41 -3.43 0.61 16.20
N GLN A 42 -3.65 -0.56 15.62
CA GLN A 42 -2.59 -1.50 15.30
C GLN A 42 -2.45 -1.61 13.79
N TYR A 43 -1.22 -1.69 13.33
CA TYR A 43 -0.88 -1.79 11.90
C TYR A 43 -0.09 -3.06 11.67
N ASP A 44 -0.53 -3.87 10.70
CA ASP A 44 0.14 -5.14 10.38
C ASP A 44 1.55 -4.89 9.87
N ILE A 45 1.70 -4.02 8.89
CA ILE A 45 2.99 -3.68 8.31
C ILE A 45 3.04 -2.17 8.04
N ILE A 46 4.13 -1.54 8.45
CA ILE A 46 4.46 -0.18 8.05
C ILE A 46 5.73 -0.27 7.22
N ALA A 47 5.65 0.09 5.95
CA ALA A 47 6.76 0.03 5.01
C ALA A 47 7.17 1.43 4.59
N ARG A 48 8.44 1.78 4.83
CA ARG A 48 8.98 3.12 4.54
C ARG A 48 10.17 3.03 3.61
N ARG A 49 10.17 3.91 2.62
CA ARG A 49 11.29 4.07 1.70
C ARG A 49 11.32 5.51 1.19
N SER A 50 12.45 6.20 1.38
CA SER A 50 12.61 7.61 1.00
C SER A 50 11.44 8.46 1.53
N ASN A 51 10.65 9.07 0.66
CA ASN A 51 9.50 9.90 1.03
C ASN A 51 8.18 9.13 0.98
N GLN A 52 8.23 7.80 0.95
CA GLN A 52 7.08 6.93 0.75
C GLN A 52 6.83 6.07 1.96
N THR A 53 5.62 6.11 2.50
CA THR A 53 5.19 5.25 3.61
C THR A 53 3.89 4.57 3.22
N PHE A 54 3.88 3.23 3.32
CA PHE A 54 2.68 2.43 3.14
C PHE A 54 2.24 1.83 4.46
N LEU A 55 0.95 1.99 4.76
CA LEU A 55 0.32 1.26 5.85
C LEU A 55 -0.41 0.08 5.23
N VAL A 56 0.05 -1.10 5.55
CA VAL A 56 -0.40 -2.34 4.90
C VAL A 56 -1.23 -3.15 5.87
N GLU A 57 -2.45 -3.46 5.46
CA GLU A 57 -3.33 -4.38 6.14
C GLU A 57 -3.35 -5.69 5.36
N CYS A 58 -3.08 -6.80 6.03
CA CYS A 58 -3.10 -8.13 5.42
C CYS A 58 -4.42 -8.80 5.76
N LYS A 59 -5.19 -9.19 4.74
CA LYS A 59 -6.51 -9.81 4.93
C LYS A 59 -6.60 -11.17 4.25
N LYS A 60 -7.01 -12.14 5.05
CA LYS A 60 -7.35 -13.48 4.61
C LYS A 60 -8.79 -13.73 4.98
N TRP A 61 -9.60 -14.12 4.02
CA TRP A 61 -10.98 -14.50 4.29
C TRP A 61 -11.17 -15.99 4.07
N ALA A 62 -11.85 -16.62 5.04
CA ALA A 62 -12.29 -17.99 4.93
C ALA A 62 -13.77 -17.94 4.57
N GLY A 63 -14.12 -18.20 3.31
CA GLY A 63 -15.51 -18.26 2.87
C GLY A 63 -15.85 -17.19 1.85
N SER A 64 -16.93 -17.41 1.10
CA SER A 64 -17.31 -16.60 -0.04
C SER A 64 -18.53 -15.70 0.18
N ARG A 65 -19.31 -15.93 1.23
CA ARG A 65 -20.51 -15.13 1.49
C ARG A 65 -20.12 -13.74 1.99
N ASN A 66 -20.70 -12.72 1.34
CA ASN A 66 -20.50 -11.30 1.68
C ASN A 66 -19.04 -10.85 1.63
N ARG A 67 -18.22 -11.53 0.82
CA ARG A 67 -16.79 -11.23 0.71
C ARG A 67 -16.56 -9.81 0.20
N LEU A 68 -17.32 -9.39 -0.81
CA LEU A 68 -17.20 -8.04 -1.35
C LEU A 68 -17.55 -6.98 -0.30
N SER A 69 -18.62 -7.21 0.46
CA SER A 69 -19.02 -6.31 1.55
C SER A 69 -17.95 -6.25 2.65
N ALA A 70 -17.37 -7.41 2.99
CA ALA A 70 -16.29 -7.49 3.98
C ALA A 70 -15.03 -6.76 3.51
N LEU A 71 -14.69 -6.85 2.22
CA LEU A 71 -13.58 -6.13 1.62
C LEU A 71 -13.76 -4.62 1.71
N LYS A 72 -14.94 -4.13 1.35
CA LYS A 72 -15.26 -2.71 1.41
C LYS A 72 -15.16 -2.18 2.83
N LYS A 73 -15.69 -2.93 3.79
CA LYS A 73 -15.63 -2.58 5.21
C LYS A 73 -14.18 -2.56 5.71
N ALA A 74 -13.37 -3.53 5.30
CA ALA A 74 -11.95 -3.57 5.66
C ALA A 74 -11.21 -2.34 5.13
N VAL A 75 -11.48 -1.94 3.89
CA VAL A 75 -10.90 -0.73 3.31
C VAL A 75 -11.30 0.51 4.08
N GLU A 76 -12.58 0.64 4.43
CA GLU A 76 -13.08 1.78 5.21
C GLU A 76 -12.40 1.87 6.57
N GLN A 77 -12.27 0.74 7.26
CA GLN A 77 -11.58 0.68 8.55
C GLN A 77 -10.09 1.03 8.41
N HIS A 78 -9.44 0.53 7.36
CA HIS A 78 -8.04 0.81 7.13
C HIS A 78 -7.80 2.27 6.74
N THR A 79 -8.72 2.86 6.00
CA THR A 79 -8.68 4.29 5.69
C THR A 79 -8.75 5.13 6.96
N GLU A 80 -9.62 4.78 7.90
CA GLU A 80 -9.71 5.46 9.20
C GLU A 80 -8.40 5.33 9.98
N ARG A 81 -7.82 4.14 10.02
CA ARG A 81 -6.54 3.88 10.70
C ARG A 81 -5.40 4.68 10.06
N THR A 82 -5.43 4.81 8.75
CA THR A 82 -4.43 5.60 8.01
C THR A 82 -4.56 7.09 8.35
N ALA A 83 -5.77 7.61 8.39
CA ALA A 83 -6.01 8.99 8.79
C ALA A 83 -5.53 9.25 10.22
N PHE A 84 -5.80 8.33 11.13
CA PHE A 84 -5.31 8.40 12.52
C PHE A 84 -3.78 8.46 12.57
N TYR A 85 -3.12 7.56 11.85
CA TYR A 85 -1.67 7.51 11.76
C TYR A 85 -1.08 8.82 11.24
N ASN A 86 -1.62 9.32 10.15
CA ASN A 86 -1.14 10.55 9.51
C ASN A 86 -1.32 11.77 10.42
N THR A 87 -2.40 11.79 11.19
CA THR A 87 -2.66 12.88 12.14
C THR A 87 -1.61 12.90 13.25
N ILE A 88 -1.28 11.75 13.85
CA ILE A 88 -0.37 11.72 14.98
C ILE A 88 1.10 11.77 14.57
N THR A 89 1.46 11.27 13.39
CA THR A 89 2.85 11.26 12.91
C THR A 89 3.18 12.45 12.01
N ARG A 90 2.17 13.13 11.51
CA ARG A 90 2.27 14.18 10.47
C ARG A 90 2.93 13.68 9.19
N GLU A 91 2.82 12.38 8.95
CA GLU A 91 3.23 11.75 7.70
C GLU A 91 2.07 11.74 6.71
N ASP A 92 2.38 11.37 5.48
CA ASP A 92 1.42 11.25 4.40
C ASP A 92 1.42 9.80 3.91
N ALA A 93 1.12 8.88 4.81
CA ALA A 93 1.13 7.46 4.53
C ALA A 93 -0.03 7.06 3.63
N ILE A 94 0.21 6.07 2.80
CA ILE A 94 -0.73 5.56 1.81
C ILE A 94 -1.27 4.21 2.29
N PRO A 95 -2.61 4.04 2.35
CA PRO A 95 -3.17 2.75 2.73
C PRO A 95 -3.08 1.73 1.60
N LEU A 96 -2.79 0.49 1.97
CA LEU A 96 -2.72 -0.63 1.05
C LEU A 96 -3.30 -1.86 1.72
N LEU A 97 -4.13 -2.61 1.01
CA LEU A 97 -4.67 -3.87 1.46
C LEU A 97 -4.02 -5.00 0.67
N VAL A 98 -3.35 -5.91 1.37
CA VAL A 98 -2.76 -7.10 0.74
C VAL A 98 -3.64 -8.29 1.05
N THR A 99 -4.04 -9.02 0.02
CA THR A 99 -4.90 -10.18 0.14
C THR A 99 -4.12 -11.46 -0.15
N LEU A 100 -4.60 -12.58 0.37
CA LEU A 100 -3.95 -13.88 0.12
C LEU A 100 -4.15 -14.30 -1.33
N VAL A 101 -5.33 -14.09 -1.87
CA VAL A 101 -5.70 -14.48 -3.24
C VAL A 101 -6.28 -13.28 -3.98
N GLU A 102 -6.39 -13.42 -5.30
CA GLU A 102 -6.99 -12.39 -6.12
C GLU A 102 -8.46 -12.20 -5.75
N GLU A 103 -8.88 -10.95 -5.65
CA GLU A 103 -10.22 -10.58 -5.26
C GLU A 103 -11.01 -10.02 -6.45
N GLU A 104 -12.33 -9.95 -6.28
CA GLU A 104 -13.24 -9.44 -7.31
C GLU A 104 -12.95 -7.98 -7.65
N ILE A 105 -12.55 -7.19 -6.65
CA ILE A 105 -12.19 -5.77 -6.85
C ILE A 105 -10.70 -5.57 -6.60
N GLN A 106 -10.10 -4.68 -7.38
CA GLN A 106 -8.67 -4.36 -7.29
C GLN A 106 -8.41 -3.01 -6.62
N CYS A 107 -9.45 -2.21 -6.44
CA CYS A 107 -9.36 -0.91 -5.81
C CYS A 107 -10.74 -0.51 -5.27
N TYR A 108 -10.75 0.14 -4.10
CA TYR A 108 -11.97 0.66 -3.52
C TYR A 108 -11.65 1.94 -2.75
N GLU A 109 -12.39 3.00 -3.04
CA GLU A 109 -12.19 4.32 -2.38
C GLU A 109 -10.73 4.79 -2.43
N GLY A 110 -10.06 4.53 -3.56
CA GLY A 110 -8.68 4.90 -3.76
C GLY A 110 -7.65 3.98 -3.09
N VAL A 111 -8.08 2.94 -2.39
CA VAL A 111 -7.19 1.99 -1.72
C VAL A 111 -6.99 0.76 -2.61
N PRO A 112 -5.75 0.46 -3.03
CA PRO A 112 -5.49 -0.75 -3.81
C PRO A 112 -5.65 -2.01 -2.97
N LEU A 113 -6.20 -3.06 -3.60
CA LEU A 113 -6.27 -4.40 -3.04
C LEU A 113 -5.37 -5.29 -3.89
N VAL A 114 -4.27 -5.73 -3.32
CA VAL A 114 -3.21 -6.41 -4.07
C VAL A 114 -3.00 -7.82 -3.52
N PRO A 115 -3.17 -8.86 -4.36
CA PRO A 115 -2.80 -10.21 -3.95
C PRO A 115 -1.30 -10.28 -3.63
N VAL A 116 -0.93 -11.03 -2.60
CA VAL A 116 0.46 -11.08 -2.15
C VAL A 116 1.42 -11.52 -3.26
N LEU A 117 0.99 -12.43 -4.14
CA LEU A 117 1.82 -12.90 -5.25
C LEU A 117 2.02 -11.84 -6.34
N ARG A 118 1.20 -10.78 -6.34
CA ARG A 118 1.34 -9.64 -7.27
C ARG A 118 1.96 -8.41 -6.61
N LEU A 119 2.25 -8.49 -5.32
CA LEU A 119 2.75 -7.33 -4.57
C LEU A 119 4.07 -6.81 -5.15
N ASN A 120 4.99 -7.69 -5.51
CA ASN A 120 6.27 -7.29 -6.08
C ASN A 120 6.07 -6.52 -7.40
N ALA A 121 5.22 -7.02 -8.28
CA ALA A 121 4.90 -6.34 -9.54
C ALA A 121 4.22 -5.00 -9.29
N PHE A 122 3.33 -4.93 -8.31
CA PHE A 122 2.65 -3.69 -7.92
C PHE A 122 3.66 -2.62 -7.47
N ILE A 123 4.62 -2.98 -6.64
CA ILE A 123 5.66 -2.05 -6.17
C ILE A 123 6.50 -1.55 -7.35
N HIS A 124 6.87 -2.44 -8.27
CA HIS A 124 7.62 -2.06 -9.47
C HIS A 124 6.83 -1.10 -10.37
N GLU A 125 5.54 -1.30 -10.52
CA GLU A 125 4.68 -0.39 -11.29
C GLU A 125 4.57 0.98 -10.65
N LEU A 126 4.49 1.04 -9.31
CA LEU A 126 4.50 2.31 -8.58
C LEU A 126 5.80 3.08 -8.83
N ASP A 127 6.93 2.39 -8.86
CA ASP A 127 8.23 3.01 -9.10
C ASP A 127 8.28 3.64 -10.50
N LYS A 128 7.74 2.96 -11.49
CA LYS A 128 7.65 3.49 -12.86
C LYS A 128 6.76 4.73 -12.92
N ASP A 129 5.62 4.72 -12.24
CA ASP A 129 4.70 5.84 -12.22
C ASP A 129 5.29 7.04 -11.47
N ALA A 130 6.02 6.80 -10.38
CA ALA A 130 6.71 7.85 -9.65
C ALA A 130 7.79 8.51 -10.52
N ASP A 131 8.56 7.73 -11.25
CA ASP A 131 9.57 8.25 -12.18
C ASP A 131 8.93 9.12 -13.27
N ARG A 132 7.81 8.69 -13.84
CA ARG A 132 7.06 9.45 -14.83
C ARG A 132 6.51 10.76 -14.25
N ASN A 133 5.95 10.71 -13.05
CA ASN A 133 5.41 11.90 -12.39
C ASN A 133 6.50 12.88 -12.00
N SER A 134 7.64 12.41 -11.51
CA SER A 134 8.80 13.25 -11.24
C SER A 134 9.30 13.97 -12.50
N PHE A 135 9.27 13.30 -13.62
CA PHE A 135 9.65 13.87 -14.90
C PHE A 135 8.66 14.94 -15.37
N ARG A 136 7.36 14.72 -15.18
CA ARG A 136 6.31 15.70 -15.50
C ARG A 136 6.43 16.95 -14.62
N ASP A 137 6.61 16.76 -13.33
CA ASP A 137 6.77 17.88 -12.40
C ASP A 137 7.98 18.72 -12.76
N TYR A 138 9.04 18.10 -13.23
CA TYR A 138 10.24 18.79 -13.68
C TYR A 138 9.99 19.62 -14.95
N GLU A 139 9.19 19.12 -15.88
CA GLU A 139 8.82 19.84 -17.09
C GLU A 139 7.92 21.04 -16.78
N ASP A 140 6.98 20.89 -15.85
CA ASP A 140 6.07 21.97 -15.44
C ASP A 140 6.80 23.10 -14.69
N ASP A 141 7.86 22.79 -13.97
CA ASP A 141 8.69 23.76 -13.25
C ASP A 141 9.69 24.49 -14.17
N MET A 142 9.86 24.04 -15.40
CA MET A 142 10.70 24.74 -16.37
C MET A 142 9.92 25.92 -16.94
N ASP A 143 10.32 27.13 -16.54
CA ASP A 143 9.84 28.38 -17.10
C ASP A 143 10.29 28.48 -18.55
N ILE A 144 9.51 27.89 -19.45
CA ILE A 144 9.76 28.03 -20.88
C ILE A 144 9.15 29.36 -21.31
N PRO A 145 9.94 30.34 -21.79
CA PRO A 145 9.37 31.58 -22.26
C PRO A 145 8.36 31.33 -23.39
N ASP A 146 7.24 32.02 -23.36
CA ASP A 146 6.16 31.87 -24.32
C ASP A 146 6.58 32.13 -25.78
N ASP A 147 7.72 32.74 -25.99
CA ASP A 147 8.26 33.11 -27.30
C ASP A 147 9.29 32.13 -27.86
N VAL A 148 9.56 31.03 -27.17
CA VAL A 148 10.43 29.95 -27.68
C VAL A 148 9.61 29.02 -28.56
N PRO A 149 9.89 28.94 -29.87
CA PRO A 149 9.14 28.03 -30.74
C PRO A 149 9.46 26.57 -30.35
N TRP A 150 8.42 25.80 -30.15
CA TRP A 150 8.57 24.38 -29.94
C TRP A 150 9.21 23.74 -31.16
N PRO A 151 10.16 22.82 -31.00
CA PRO A 151 10.67 22.08 -32.13
C PRO A 151 9.51 21.35 -32.81
N GLU A 152 9.36 21.56 -34.09
CA GLU A 152 8.31 20.87 -34.85
C GLU A 152 8.50 19.36 -34.71
N LYS A 153 7.40 18.70 -34.37
CA LYS A 153 7.39 17.26 -34.39
C LYS A 153 7.43 16.77 -35.84
N GLU A 154 8.53 16.20 -36.19
CA GLU A 154 8.60 15.45 -37.43
C GLU A 154 7.94 14.07 -37.23
#